data_30fb1b1e1166ef05443aae70861b3752
#
_entry.id   30fb1b1e1166ef05443aae70861b3752
#
_cell.length_a   1.000
_cell.length_b   1.000
_cell.length_c   1.000
_cell.angle_alpha   90.00
_cell.angle_beta   90.00
_cell.angle_gamma   90.00
#
_symmetry.space_group_name_H-M   'P 1'
#
loop_
_entity.id
_entity.type
_entity.pdbx_description
1 polymer ?
#
loop_
_entity_poly.entity_id
_entity_poly.type
_entity_poly.pdbx_seq_one_letter_code
_entity_poly.pdbx_strand_id
1 'polypeptide(L)'
;MCIRDRTADDLSKIIFNRYASRFGVESDNNKINIISEVDNRVYGESLTSRSMYFCSGCPHNTSTVKLPEGDSAFGGIGCHLMAMFVDDGKAFGTTHMGGEGAQWTGMEPFIEKEHMFQNIGDGTFFHSGSLALRQAIAANSHITYKILYNRAVAMTGAQDPDGGLDLPELTKYLKSQGVKKVIITTDDTCLLYTSDAADDC
;
A
#
# COMPACT_ATOMS: atom_id res chain seq x y z
N MET A 1 -1.65 -26.03 -0.91
CA MET A 1 -1.32 -25.95 -2.36
C MET A 1 -0.34 -24.80 -2.50
N CYS A 2 0.95 -25.10 -2.67
CA CYS A 2 1.97 -24.05 -2.80
C CYS A 2 1.79 -23.37 -4.15
N ILE A 3 1.37 -22.11 -4.16
CA ILE A 3 1.45 -21.26 -5.33
C ILE A 3 2.93 -20.95 -5.51
N ARG A 4 3.60 -21.66 -6.42
CA ARG A 4 4.94 -21.23 -6.84
C ARG A 4 4.77 -19.96 -7.64
N ASP A 5 5.54 -18.94 -7.31
CA ASP A 5 5.66 -17.76 -8.14
C ASP A 5 6.09 -18.22 -9.54
N ARG A 6 5.23 -17.95 -10.51
CA ARG A 6 5.48 -18.25 -11.91
C ARG A 6 5.81 -16.95 -12.60
N THR A 7 6.87 -16.95 -13.35
CA THR A 7 7.21 -15.82 -14.21
C THR A 7 6.20 -15.66 -15.34
N ALA A 8 6.13 -14.48 -15.94
CA ALA A 8 5.28 -14.23 -17.10
C ALA A 8 5.59 -15.21 -18.25
N ASP A 9 6.86 -15.62 -18.35
CA ASP A 9 7.34 -16.58 -19.34
C ASP A 9 6.80 -18.00 -19.06
N ASP A 10 6.80 -18.45 -17.81
CA ASP A 10 6.19 -19.74 -17.43
C ASP A 10 4.70 -19.77 -17.72
N LEU A 11 3.99 -18.68 -17.46
CA LEU A 11 2.56 -18.55 -17.74
C LEU A 11 2.30 -18.59 -19.25
N SER A 12 3.09 -17.88 -20.03
CA SER A 12 2.99 -17.86 -21.50
C SER A 12 3.16 -19.25 -22.10
N LYS A 13 4.15 -20.00 -21.64
CA LYS A 13 4.40 -21.39 -22.07
C LYS A 13 3.21 -22.31 -21.72
N ILE A 14 2.67 -22.19 -20.51
CA ILE A 14 1.55 -23.02 -20.06
C ILE A 14 0.27 -22.72 -20.86
N ILE A 15 -0.03 -21.43 -21.05
CA ILE A 15 -1.21 -20.98 -21.81
C ILE A 15 -1.09 -21.45 -23.25
N PHE A 16 0.07 -21.25 -23.87
CA PHE A 16 0.31 -21.63 -25.24
C PHE A 16 0.19 -23.15 -25.44
N ASN A 17 0.81 -23.96 -24.57
CA ASN A 17 0.73 -25.43 -24.67
C ASN A 17 -0.70 -25.94 -24.50
N ARG A 18 -1.50 -25.36 -23.60
CA ARG A 18 -2.91 -25.68 -23.44
C ARG A 18 -3.74 -25.29 -24.65
N TYR A 19 -3.48 -24.13 -25.24
CA TYR A 19 -4.15 -23.68 -26.46
C TYR A 19 -3.82 -24.58 -27.64
N ALA A 20 -2.54 -24.86 -27.86
CA ALA A 20 -2.06 -25.72 -28.90
C ALA A 20 -2.69 -27.14 -28.83
N SER A 21 -2.69 -27.71 -27.61
CA SER A 21 -3.29 -29.04 -27.37
C SER A 21 -4.80 -29.08 -27.62
N ARG A 22 -5.53 -28.00 -27.32
CA ARG A 22 -6.98 -27.93 -27.43
C ARG A 22 -7.46 -27.66 -28.87
N PHE A 23 -6.70 -26.91 -29.64
CA PHE A 23 -7.08 -26.41 -30.94
C PHE A 23 -6.27 -27.06 -32.10
N GLY A 24 -5.37 -28.01 -31.79
CA GLY A 24 -4.56 -28.70 -32.79
C GLY A 24 -3.58 -27.78 -33.52
N VAL A 25 -3.17 -26.67 -32.87
CA VAL A 25 -2.20 -25.75 -33.46
C VAL A 25 -0.79 -26.30 -33.21
N GLU A 26 0.04 -26.42 -34.24
CA GLU A 26 1.44 -26.78 -34.03
C GLU A 26 2.15 -25.71 -33.19
N SER A 27 2.86 -26.15 -32.15
CA SER A 27 3.61 -25.26 -31.28
C SER A 27 4.81 -24.70 -32.05
N ASP A 28 4.77 -23.40 -32.32
CA ASP A 28 5.93 -22.69 -32.86
C ASP A 28 6.94 -22.46 -31.73
N ASN A 29 7.73 -23.48 -31.42
CA ASN A 29 8.77 -23.44 -30.40
C ASN A 29 9.80 -22.32 -30.64
N ASN A 30 9.91 -21.82 -31.87
CA ASN A 30 10.81 -20.72 -32.18
C ASN A 30 10.37 -19.40 -31.49
N LYS A 31 9.07 -19.12 -31.40
CA LYS A 31 8.58 -17.92 -30.73
C LYS A 31 8.81 -17.96 -29.20
N ILE A 32 8.65 -19.14 -28.61
CA ILE A 32 8.93 -19.36 -27.19
C ILE A 32 10.44 -19.22 -26.89
N ASN A 33 11.28 -19.74 -27.78
CA ASN A 33 12.73 -19.62 -27.65
C ASN A 33 13.23 -18.16 -27.82
N ILE A 34 12.59 -17.37 -28.71
CA ILE A 34 12.92 -15.95 -28.87
C ILE A 34 12.65 -15.18 -27.58
N ILE A 35 11.55 -15.46 -26.87
CA ILE A 35 11.24 -14.82 -25.59
C ILE A 35 12.32 -15.14 -24.56
N SER A 36 12.73 -16.40 -24.42
CA SER A 36 13.78 -16.81 -23.50
C SER A 36 15.17 -16.28 -23.88
N GLU A 37 15.46 -16.12 -25.16
CA GLU A 37 16.69 -15.49 -25.64
C GLU A 37 16.72 -13.97 -25.39
N VAL A 38 15.58 -13.29 -25.51
CA VAL A 38 15.46 -11.86 -25.19
C VAL A 38 15.65 -11.64 -23.70
N ASP A 39 15.05 -12.46 -22.85
CA ASP A 39 15.24 -12.41 -21.40
C ASP A 39 16.72 -12.56 -21.03
N ASN A 40 17.42 -13.52 -21.58
CA ASN A 40 18.86 -13.73 -21.36
C ASN A 40 19.74 -12.57 -21.85
N ARG A 41 19.32 -11.83 -22.88
CA ARG A 41 20.05 -10.66 -23.38
C ARG A 41 19.76 -9.39 -22.57
N VAL A 42 18.53 -9.24 -22.08
CA VAL A 42 18.09 -8.06 -21.34
C VAL A 42 18.48 -8.15 -19.86
N TYR A 43 18.49 -9.35 -19.30
CA TYR A 43 18.79 -9.62 -17.89
C TYR A 43 20.12 -10.34 -17.69
N GLY A 44 21.04 -10.29 -18.69
CA GLY A 44 22.42 -10.80 -18.52
C GLY A 44 23.05 -10.29 -17.23
N GLU A 45 23.95 -11.06 -16.65
CA GLU A 45 24.63 -10.96 -15.34
C GLU A 45 24.22 -9.76 -14.48
N SER A 46 23.62 -10.01 -13.34
CA SER A 46 22.92 -9.07 -12.47
C SER A 46 23.60 -7.72 -12.36
N LEU A 47 23.03 -6.72 -13.02
CA LEU A 47 23.31 -5.33 -12.72
C LEU A 47 23.09 -5.11 -11.22
N THR A 48 23.96 -4.34 -10.60
CA THR A 48 23.92 -3.98 -9.18
C THR A 48 22.47 -3.64 -8.78
N SER A 49 21.86 -4.47 -7.96
CA SER A 49 20.53 -4.19 -7.44
C SER A 49 20.60 -3.02 -6.45
N ARG A 50 19.68 -2.09 -6.55
CA ARG A 50 19.50 -1.03 -5.55
C ARG A 50 18.41 -1.45 -4.58
N SER A 51 18.67 -1.33 -3.28
CA SER A 51 17.62 -1.44 -2.28
C SER A 51 16.62 -0.30 -2.44
N MET A 52 15.36 -0.56 -2.15
CA MET A 52 14.32 0.47 -2.12
C MET A 52 14.52 1.35 -0.88
N TYR A 53 14.41 2.67 -1.05
CA TYR A 53 14.53 3.64 0.02
C TYR A 53 13.70 4.89 -0.28
N PHE A 54 13.38 5.67 0.75
CA PHE A 54 12.69 6.93 0.61
C PHE A 54 13.55 7.99 -0.06
N CYS A 55 12.94 8.91 -0.77
CA CYS A 55 13.63 10.09 -1.30
C CYS A 55 14.26 10.90 -0.17
N SER A 56 15.39 11.57 -0.47
CA SER A 56 16.06 12.44 0.50
C SER A 56 15.13 13.57 0.94
N GLY A 57 15.01 13.76 2.26
CA GLY A 57 14.11 14.78 2.84
C GLY A 57 12.62 14.44 2.79
N CYS A 58 12.25 13.23 2.33
CA CYS A 58 10.85 12.82 2.29
C CYS A 58 10.27 12.68 3.72
N PRO A 59 9.08 13.26 4.01
CA PRO A 59 8.42 13.12 5.32
C PRO A 59 8.14 11.68 5.74
N HIS A 60 8.04 10.74 4.79
CA HIS A 60 7.86 9.31 5.07
C HIS A 60 9.00 8.72 5.92
N ASN A 61 10.22 9.27 5.83
CA ASN A 61 11.34 8.87 6.69
C ASN A 61 11.06 9.01 8.19
N THR A 62 10.13 9.89 8.54
CA THR A 62 9.72 10.13 9.93
C THR A 62 8.37 9.54 10.22
N SER A 63 7.37 9.83 9.40
CA SER A 63 5.98 9.49 9.68
C SER A 63 5.68 8.00 9.62
N THR A 64 6.43 7.22 8.83
CA THR A 64 6.18 5.78 8.67
C THR A 64 7.14 4.90 9.46
N VAL A 65 8.37 5.35 9.68
CA VAL A 65 9.43 4.58 10.33
C VAL A 65 9.38 4.73 11.85
N LYS A 66 9.19 5.97 12.34
CA LYS A 66 9.19 6.25 13.78
C LYS A 66 7.85 5.88 14.41
N LEU A 67 7.86 4.84 15.21
CA LEU A 67 6.74 4.37 16.02
C LEU A 67 7.13 4.39 17.49
N PRO A 68 6.16 4.51 18.42
CA PRO A 68 6.41 4.29 19.83
C PRO A 68 7.08 2.94 20.09
N GLU A 69 7.75 2.83 21.24
CA GLU A 69 8.37 1.57 21.65
C GLU A 69 7.30 0.49 21.89
N GLY A 70 7.53 -0.70 21.37
CA GLY A 70 6.55 -1.81 21.42
C GLY A 70 5.48 -1.78 20.35
N ASP A 71 5.30 -0.66 19.63
CA ASP A 71 4.34 -0.57 18.54
C ASP A 71 4.87 -1.10 17.22
N SER A 72 3.95 -1.46 16.35
CA SER A 72 4.22 -1.95 15.00
C SER A 72 3.22 -1.38 14.01
N ALA A 73 3.57 -1.40 12.73
CA ALA A 73 2.69 -0.94 11.67
C ALA A 73 2.56 -1.97 10.55
N PHE A 74 1.38 -2.07 9.98
CA PHE A 74 1.23 -2.67 8.66
C PHE A 74 1.53 -1.63 7.58
N GLY A 75 2.22 -2.08 6.53
CA GLY A 75 2.39 -1.32 5.30
C GLY A 75 1.12 -1.35 4.45
N GLY A 76 0.97 -0.34 3.62
CA GLY A 76 0.02 -0.34 2.52
C GLY A 76 0.79 -0.27 1.20
N ILE A 77 0.09 -0.22 0.08
CA ILE A 77 0.71 -0.08 -1.24
C ILE A 77 0.91 1.41 -1.55
N GLY A 78 2.16 1.81 -1.70
CA GLY A 78 2.59 3.19 -1.93
C GLY A 78 4.02 3.40 -1.47
N CYS A 79 4.52 4.64 -1.47
CA CYS A 79 5.88 4.94 -1.00
C CYS A 79 6.13 4.47 0.43
N HIS A 80 5.11 4.49 1.28
CA HIS A 80 5.18 4.01 2.66
C HIS A 80 5.45 2.49 2.80
N LEU A 81 5.29 1.72 1.73
CA LEU A 81 5.72 0.31 1.69
C LEU A 81 7.22 0.18 1.98
N MET A 82 8.02 1.17 1.60
CA MET A 82 9.46 1.15 1.82
C MET A 82 9.86 1.12 3.30
N ALA A 83 8.96 1.48 4.21
CA ALA A 83 9.19 1.33 5.65
C ALA A 83 9.47 -0.12 6.08
N MET A 84 9.01 -1.10 5.30
CA MET A 84 9.27 -2.52 5.55
C MET A 84 10.72 -2.93 5.27
N PHE A 85 11.46 -2.12 4.52
CA PHE A 85 12.85 -2.37 4.14
C PHE A 85 13.85 -1.55 4.97
N VAL A 86 13.37 -0.81 5.96
CA VAL A 86 14.21 -0.07 6.90
C VAL A 86 14.52 -0.96 8.11
N ASP A 87 15.77 -0.92 8.57
CA ASP A 87 16.34 -1.89 9.52
C ASP A 87 15.71 -1.93 10.94
N ASP A 88 14.79 -1.06 11.29
CA ASP A 88 14.22 -1.05 12.64
C ASP A 88 13.07 -2.07 12.86
N GLY A 89 12.63 -2.75 11.80
CA GLY A 89 11.73 -3.91 11.85
C GLY A 89 10.32 -3.65 12.38
N LYS A 90 9.90 -2.40 12.53
CA LYS A 90 8.60 -2.05 13.11
C LYS A 90 7.44 -2.06 12.10
N ALA A 91 7.74 -1.97 10.80
CA ALA A 91 6.76 -2.07 9.74
C ALA A 91 6.85 -3.44 9.08
N PHE A 92 5.74 -4.16 9.01
CA PHE A 92 5.70 -5.50 8.43
C PHE A 92 4.35 -5.78 7.78
N GLY A 93 4.33 -6.74 6.87
CA GLY A 93 3.11 -7.20 6.23
C GLY A 93 2.42 -6.11 5.39
N THR A 94 1.86 -6.52 4.30
CA THR A 94 1.07 -5.67 3.42
C THR A 94 -0.10 -6.46 2.86
N THR A 95 -1.12 -5.76 2.41
CA THR A 95 -2.27 -6.33 1.72
C THR A 95 -2.51 -5.58 0.42
N HIS A 96 -3.48 -6.03 -0.35
CA HIS A 96 -3.90 -5.32 -1.57
C HIS A 96 -4.48 -3.95 -1.24
N MET A 97 -4.44 -3.05 -2.21
CA MET A 97 -5.04 -1.72 -2.10
C MET A 97 -6.52 -1.83 -1.78
N GLY A 98 -6.93 -1.14 -0.71
CA GLY A 98 -8.31 -1.15 -0.21
C GLY A 98 -8.58 -2.16 0.92
N GLY A 99 -7.65 -3.07 1.19
CA GLY A 99 -7.73 -4.01 2.31
C GLY A 99 -6.90 -3.62 3.53
N GLU A 100 -6.29 -2.42 3.50
CA GLU A 100 -5.41 -1.94 4.56
C GLU A 100 -6.15 -1.86 5.90
N GLY A 101 -5.64 -2.59 6.89
CA GLY A 101 -6.23 -2.70 8.23
C GLY A 101 -7.20 -3.87 8.40
N ALA A 102 -7.76 -4.42 7.33
CA ALA A 102 -8.67 -5.56 7.44
C ALA A 102 -8.00 -6.80 8.02
N GLN A 103 -6.72 -7.03 7.71
CA GLN A 103 -5.94 -8.11 8.30
C GLN A 103 -5.82 -7.97 9.82
N TRP A 104 -5.62 -6.75 10.33
CA TRP A 104 -5.58 -6.52 11.77
C TRP A 104 -6.92 -6.84 12.42
N THR A 105 -8.00 -6.31 11.88
CA THR A 105 -9.35 -6.57 12.38
C THR A 105 -9.66 -8.08 12.47
N GLY A 106 -9.14 -8.87 11.52
CA GLY A 106 -9.28 -10.33 11.55
C GLY A 106 -8.35 -11.04 12.53
N MET A 107 -7.19 -10.48 12.82
CA MET A 107 -6.17 -11.08 13.69
C MET A 107 -6.34 -10.72 15.16
N GLU A 108 -6.77 -9.50 15.44
CA GLU A 108 -6.87 -8.92 16.79
C GLU A 108 -7.52 -9.83 17.83
N PRO A 109 -8.63 -10.54 17.54
CA PRO A 109 -9.26 -11.43 18.54
C PRO A 109 -8.42 -12.64 18.92
N PHE A 110 -7.34 -12.95 18.21
CA PHE A 110 -6.56 -14.18 18.36
C PHE A 110 -5.12 -13.94 18.82
N ILE A 111 -4.73 -12.69 19.08
CA ILE A 111 -3.36 -12.32 19.46
C ILE A 111 -3.37 -11.45 20.71
N GLU A 112 -2.27 -11.48 21.46
CA GLU A 112 -2.11 -10.69 22.70
C GLU A 112 -1.82 -9.20 22.45
N LYS A 113 -1.44 -8.82 21.23
CA LYS A 113 -1.13 -7.43 20.89
C LYS A 113 -2.42 -6.61 20.83
N GLU A 114 -2.45 -5.53 21.61
CA GLU A 114 -3.68 -4.75 21.80
C GLU A 114 -3.91 -3.68 20.72
N HIS A 115 -2.87 -3.27 19.98
CA HIS A 115 -2.97 -2.15 19.06
C HIS A 115 -2.05 -2.32 17.84
N MET A 116 -2.47 -1.77 16.71
CA MET A 116 -1.72 -1.75 15.46
C MET A 116 -1.86 -0.42 14.73
N PHE A 117 -0.75 0.06 14.17
CA PHE A 117 -0.79 1.13 13.19
C PHE A 117 -0.98 0.57 11.79
N GLN A 118 -1.74 1.28 10.96
CA GLN A 118 -1.90 0.99 9.54
C GLN A 118 -1.51 2.21 8.71
N ASN A 119 -0.47 2.09 7.92
CA ASN A 119 -0.13 3.11 6.94
C ASN A 119 -0.99 2.94 5.68
N ILE A 120 -1.54 4.04 5.18
CA ILE A 120 -2.34 4.06 3.96
C ILE A 120 -2.13 5.39 3.23
N GLY A 121 -1.95 5.36 1.93
CA GLY A 121 -1.90 6.57 1.11
C GLY A 121 -3.30 7.13 0.85
N ASP A 122 -3.37 8.44 0.63
CA ASP A 122 -4.62 9.13 0.32
C ASP A 122 -5.27 8.60 -0.96
N GLY A 123 -4.49 8.34 -2.01
CA GLY A 123 -4.99 7.74 -3.24
C GLY A 123 -5.70 6.41 -3.00
N THR A 124 -5.09 5.50 -2.24
CA THR A 124 -5.73 4.23 -1.87
C THR A 124 -6.95 4.45 -0.98
N PHE A 125 -6.87 5.39 -0.03
CA PHE A 125 -7.99 5.69 0.87
C PHE A 125 -9.24 6.13 0.10
N PHE A 126 -9.09 7.06 -0.86
CA PHE A 126 -10.21 7.55 -1.66
C PHE A 126 -10.74 6.50 -2.63
N HIS A 127 -9.86 5.75 -3.24
CA HIS A 127 -10.22 4.72 -4.21
C HIS A 127 -10.99 3.54 -3.56
N SER A 128 -10.52 3.01 -2.41
CA SER A 128 -11.13 1.81 -1.81
C SER A 128 -10.85 1.60 -0.32
N GLY A 129 -9.80 2.20 0.25
CA GLY A 129 -9.37 1.97 1.62
C GLY A 129 -10.36 2.45 2.69
N SER A 130 -11.24 3.38 2.34
CA SER A 130 -12.33 3.83 3.21
C SER A 130 -13.28 2.69 3.62
N LEU A 131 -13.41 1.63 2.84
CA LEU A 131 -14.23 0.46 3.17
C LEU A 131 -13.60 -0.36 4.30
N ALA A 132 -12.27 -0.54 4.28
CA ALA A 132 -11.56 -1.23 5.35
C ALA A 132 -11.61 -0.44 6.67
N LEU A 133 -11.52 0.90 6.60
CA LEU A 133 -11.73 1.77 7.77
C LEU A 133 -13.13 1.57 8.37
N ARG A 134 -14.17 1.58 7.55
CA ARG A 134 -15.55 1.35 8.01
C ARG A 134 -15.73 -0.01 8.68
N GLN A 135 -15.10 -1.03 8.13
CA GLN A 135 -15.13 -2.38 8.70
C GLN A 135 -14.42 -2.41 10.06
N ALA A 136 -13.25 -1.75 10.20
CA ALA A 136 -12.54 -1.65 11.47
C ALA A 136 -13.36 -0.91 12.53
N ILE A 137 -14.08 0.17 12.16
CA ILE A 137 -15.00 0.88 13.05
C ILE A 137 -16.15 -0.04 13.49
N ALA A 138 -16.77 -0.75 12.55
CA ALA A 138 -17.88 -1.66 12.84
C ALA A 138 -17.47 -2.81 13.78
N ALA A 139 -16.23 -3.28 13.66
CA ALA A 139 -15.65 -4.29 14.52
C ALA A 139 -15.13 -3.74 15.87
N ASN A 140 -15.18 -2.42 16.07
CA ASN A 140 -14.57 -1.71 17.21
C ASN A 140 -13.10 -2.08 17.42
N SER A 141 -12.35 -2.23 16.34
CA SER A 141 -10.95 -2.66 16.32
C SER A 141 -10.02 -1.59 16.89
N HIS A 142 -9.00 -1.99 17.66
CA HIS A 142 -7.99 -1.10 18.22
C HIS A 142 -6.89 -0.84 17.20
N ILE A 143 -7.15 0.04 16.28
CA ILE A 143 -6.28 0.38 15.17
C ILE A 143 -6.13 1.89 15.00
N THR A 144 -4.94 2.35 14.64
CA THR A 144 -4.70 3.73 14.23
C THR A 144 -4.30 3.77 12.77
N TYR A 145 -5.15 4.35 11.94
CA TYR A 145 -4.81 4.62 10.55
C TYR A 145 -3.94 5.88 10.44
N LYS A 146 -2.83 5.76 9.74
CA LYS A 146 -2.00 6.89 9.30
C LYS A 146 -2.30 7.15 7.84
N ILE A 147 -3.20 8.08 7.56
CA ILE A 147 -3.50 8.51 6.20
C ILE A 147 -2.40 9.49 5.77
N LEU A 148 -1.58 9.07 4.82
CA LEU A 148 -0.46 9.84 4.31
C LEU A 148 -0.97 10.72 3.17
N TYR A 149 -1.39 11.92 3.55
CA TYR A 149 -2.09 12.85 2.67
C TYR A 149 -1.11 13.78 1.97
N ASN A 150 -0.95 13.61 0.67
CA ASN A 150 -0.11 14.46 -0.18
C ASN A 150 -0.80 14.91 -1.47
N ARG A 151 -2.07 14.55 -1.67
CA ARG A 151 -2.87 14.84 -2.85
C ARG A 151 -2.26 14.30 -4.16
N ALA A 152 -1.50 13.22 -4.07
CA ALA A 152 -0.85 12.66 -5.24
C ALA A 152 -0.70 11.14 -5.15
N VAL A 153 -0.95 10.46 -6.26
CA VAL A 153 -0.59 9.05 -6.45
C VAL A 153 0.88 9.00 -6.89
N ALA A 154 1.79 9.12 -5.92
CA ALA A 154 3.20 9.42 -6.17
C ALA A 154 3.94 8.33 -6.98
N MET A 155 3.66 7.06 -6.74
CA MET A 155 4.39 5.95 -7.37
C MET A 155 4.14 5.82 -8.88
N THR A 156 3.03 6.33 -9.37
CA THR A 156 2.62 6.18 -10.77
C THR A 156 2.74 7.46 -11.59
N GLY A 157 3.34 8.53 -11.03
CA GLY A 157 3.61 9.77 -11.73
C GLY A 157 2.97 11.01 -11.12
N ALA A 158 2.56 10.93 -9.84
CA ALA A 158 2.00 12.03 -9.07
C ALA A 158 0.69 12.60 -9.66
N GLN A 159 -0.16 11.73 -10.20
CA GLN A 159 -1.51 12.11 -10.60
C GLN A 159 -2.35 12.50 -9.39
N ASP A 160 -3.34 13.36 -9.61
CA ASP A 160 -4.35 13.64 -8.60
C ASP A 160 -5.15 12.37 -8.26
N PRO A 161 -5.42 12.10 -6.98
CA PRO A 161 -6.24 10.96 -6.60
C PRO A 161 -7.71 11.19 -7.00
N ASP A 162 -8.30 10.21 -7.67
CA ASP A 162 -9.72 10.24 -8.02
C ASP A 162 -10.59 10.27 -6.75
N GLY A 163 -11.58 11.18 -6.74
CA GLY A 163 -12.48 11.34 -5.60
C GLY A 163 -11.82 11.95 -4.36
N GLY A 164 -10.66 12.61 -4.55
CA GLY A 164 -9.93 13.27 -3.46
C GLY A 164 -10.78 14.34 -2.76
N LEU A 165 -10.73 14.34 -1.44
CA LEU A 165 -11.31 15.36 -0.57
C LEU A 165 -10.19 16.29 -0.08
N ASP A 166 -10.51 17.54 0.16
CA ASP A 166 -9.59 18.42 0.88
C ASP A 166 -9.52 18.01 2.38
N LEU A 167 -8.56 18.55 3.11
CA LEU A 167 -8.30 18.12 4.48
C LEU A 167 -9.48 18.38 5.43
N PRO A 168 -10.19 19.52 5.39
CA PRO A 168 -11.41 19.74 6.16
C PRO A 168 -12.54 18.77 5.80
N GLU A 169 -12.77 18.53 4.53
CA GLU A 169 -13.78 17.58 4.06
C GLU A 169 -13.46 16.15 4.48
N LEU A 170 -12.19 15.74 4.34
CA LEU A 170 -11.71 14.44 4.82
C LEU A 170 -11.94 14.27 6.32
N THR A 171 -11.65 15.31 7.11
CA THR A 171 -11.87 15.29 8.56
C THR A 171 -13.35 15.12 8.91
N LYS A 172 -14.22 15.87 8.25
CA LYS A 172 -15.69 15.75 8.39
C LYS A 172 -16.16 14.35 8.00
N TYR A 173 -15.65 13.84 6.88
CA TYR A 173 -15.95 12.49 6.42
C TYR A 173 -15.56 11.44 7.46
N LEU A 174 -14.33 11.47 7.98
CA LEU A 174 -13.85 10.53 9.00
C LEU A 174 -14.70 10.56 10.27
N LYS A 175 -15.02 11.75 10.76
CA LYS A 175 -15.92 11.92 11.92
C LYS A 175 -17.31 11.35 11.65
N SER A 176 -17.87 11.58 10.46
CA SER A 176 -19.19 11.04 10.07
C SER A 176 -19.24 9.52 9.98
N GLN A 177 -18.10 8.88 9.70
CA GLN A 177 -17.98 7.40 9.71
C GLN A 177 -17.87 6.82 11.12
N GLY A 178 -17.71 7.64 12.16
CA GLY A 178 -17.58 7.19 13.55
C GLY A 178 -16.15 7.03 14.05
N VAL A 179 -15.17 7.63 13.38
CA VAL A 179 -13.79 7.67 13.87
C VAL A 179 -13.76 8.44 15.20
N LYS A 180 -13.27 7.79 16.25
CA LYS A 180 -13.28 8.35 17.63
C LYS A 180 -12.38 9.58 17.79
N LYS A 181 -11.23 9.59 17.11
CA LYS A 181 -10.24 10.68 17.20
C LYS A 181 -9.55 10.87 15.85
N VAL A 182 -9.52 12.12 15.41
CA VAL A 182 -8.75 12.54 14.22
C VAL A 182 -7.67 13.51 14.68
N ILE A 183 -6.44 13.27 14.28
CA ILE A 183 -5.29 14.13 14.57
C ILE A 183 -4.65 14.48 13.23
N ILE A 184 -4.43 15.75 12.98
CA ILE A 184 -3.72 16.25 11.82
C ILE A 184 -2.30 16.61 12.24
N THR A 185 -1.32 16.08 11.54
CA THR A 185 0.09 16.44 11.71
C THR A 185 0.60 17.01 10.40
N THR A 186 1.20 18.18 10.44
CA THR A 186 1.74 18.87 9.26
C THR A 186 2.97 19.69 9.68
N ASP A 187 3.90 19.87 8.76
CA ASP A 187 5.01 20.82 8.84
C ASP A 187 4.63 22.21 8.28
N ASP A 188 3.51 22.30 7.57
CA ASP A 188 2.93 23.56 7.09
C ASP A 188 1.81 24.02 8.00
N THR A 189 2.14 24.95 8.89
CA THR A 189 1.18 25.54 9.84
C THR A 189 0.13 26.41 9.16
N CYS A 190 0.38 26.90 7.93
CA CYS A 190 -0.59 27.71 7.20
C CYS A 190 -1.80 26.92 6.72
N LEU A 191 -1.67 25.61 6.50
CA LEU A 191 -2.80 24.75 6.14
C LEU A 191 -3.91 24.71 7.18
N LEU A 192 -3.59 24.97 8.44
CA LEU A 192 -4.56 24.96 9.53
C LEU A 192 -5.38 26.26 9.61
N TYR A 193 -4.86 27.37 9.07
CA TYR A 193 -5.52 28.69 9.11
C TYR A 193 -6.54 28.90 7.98
N THR A 194 -6.53 28.09 6.94
CA THR A 194 -7.43 28.22 5.80
C THR A 194 -8.70 27.36 5.91
N SER A 195 -8.82 26.57 6.97
CA SER A 195 -9.98 25.75 7.23
C SER A 195 -10.75 26.29 8.44
N ASP A 196 -12.06 26.46 8.31
CA ASP A 196 -13.01 26.75 9.39
C ASP A 196 -13.02 25.69 10.54
N ALA A 197 -12.04 24.78 10.55
CA ALA A 197 -11.86 23.80 11.61
C ALA A 197 -11.31 24.45 12.92
N ALA A 198 -11.03 25.75 12.91
CA ALA A 198 -10.57 26.48 14.11
C ALA A 198 -11.72 26.75 15.12
N ASP A 199 -12.97 26.61 14.73
CA ASP A 199 -14.11 26.88 15.61
C ASP A 199 -14.58 25.69 16.47
N ASP A 200 -13.96 24.51 16.32
CA ASP A 200 -14.31 23.27 17.02
C ASP A 200 -13.21 22.75 17.96
N CYS A 201 -12.31 23.61 18.44
CA CYS A 201 -11.33 23.26 19.49
C CYS A 201 -11.88 23.52 20.89
#